data_cf0cdffc66a944210f3cc3683362206a
#
_entry.id   cf0cdffc66a944210f3cc3683362206a
#
_cell.length_a   1.000
_cell.length_b   1.000
_cell.length_c   1.000
_cell.angle_alpha   90.00
_cell.angle_beta   90.00
_cell.angle_gamma   90.00
#
_symmetry.space_group_name_H-M   'P 1'
#
loop_
_entity.id
_entity.type
_entity.pdbx_description
1 polymer ?
#
loop_
_entity_poly.entity_id
_entity_poly.type
_entity_poly.pdbx_seq_one_letter_code
_entity_poly.pdbx_strand_id
1 'polypeptide(L)'
;MLKIQRSSNGQVTYMLSGQIGEEDIAELEALIRSEAKGRRIVLDLKNLTLVGQDAIAFLDRCEANGITLKNCPAYIREWIKGQRGESQRLSRP
;
A
#
# COMPACT_ATOMS: atom_id res chain seq x y z
N MET A 1 4.19 15.29 -1.29
CA MET A 1 2.99 15.44 -0.45
C MET A 1 1.93 14.45 -0.88
N LEU A 2 1.30 13.77 0.06
CA LEU A 2 0.29 12.77 -0.23
C LEU A 2 -1.10 13.29 0.11
N LYS A 3 -2.03 13.07 -0.81
CA LYS A 3 -3.43 13.36 -0.56
C LYS A 3 -4.16 12.03 -0.33
N ILE A 4 -4.91 11.95 0.75
CA ILE A 4 -5.65 10.75 1.12
C ILE A 4 -7.13 11.08 1.15
N GLN A 5 -7.93 10.31 0.41
CA GLN A 5 -9.38 10.42 0.44
C GLN A 5 -9.97 9.10 0.89
N ARG A 6 -10.79 9.15 1.91
CA ARG A 6 -11.45 7.94 2.42
C ARG A 6 -12.87 7.86 1.89
N SER A 7 -13.24 6.69 1.44
CA SER A 7 -14.61 6.39 1.02
C SER A 7 -15.04 5.11 1.69
N SER A 8 -16.28 5.08 2.18
CA SER A 8 -16.81 3.89 2.83
C SER A 8 -18.13 3.52 2.14
N ASN A 9 -18.13 2.37 1.49
CA ASN A 9 -19.28 1.90 0.74
C ASN A 9 -19.28 0.37 0.73
N GLY A 10 -19.59 -0.23 1.88
CA GLY A 10 -19.45 -1.66 2.07
C GLY A 10 -18.04 -2.08 2.40
N GLN A 11 -17.07 -1.38 1.85
CA GLN A 11 -15.65 -1.54 2.17
C GLN A 11 -15.05 -0.17 2.31
N VAL A 12 -13.91 -0.08 2.98
CA VAL A 12 -13.20 1.17 3.18
C VAL A 12 -12.14 1.31 2.09
N THR A 13 -12.21 2.39 1.31
CA THR A 13 -11.24 2.66 0.26
C THR A 13 -10.50 3.95 0.58
N TYR A 14 -9.17 3.86 0.59
CA TYR A 14 -8.32 5.04 0.70
C TYR A 14 -7.74 5.32 -0.68
N MET A 15 -8.13 6.45 -1.26
CA MET A 15 -7.57 6.89 -2.55
C MET A 15 -6.35 7.73 -2.26
N LEU A 16 -5.21 7.27 -2.74
CA LEU A 16 -3.92 7.91 -2.50
C LEU A 16 -3.47 8.65 -3.76
N SER A 17 -3.15 9.92 -3.62
CA SER A 17 -2.70 10.75 -4.75
C SER A 17 -1.39 11.43 -4.39
N GLY A 18 -0.47 11.45 -5.34
CA GLY A 18 0.80 12.15 -5.19
C GLY A 18 1.93 11.24 -4.76
N GLN A 19 2.74 11.71 -3.82
CA GLN A 19 3.97 11.06 -3.41
C GLN A 19 3.86 10.58 -1.96
N ILE A 20 4.20 9.33 -1.72
CA ILE A 20 4.21 8.77 -0.38
C ILE A 20 5.59 8.98 0.25
N GLY A 21 5.64 9.74 1.35
CA GLY A 21 6.85 9.89 2.14
C GLY A 21 6.76 9.10 3.44
N GLU A 22 7.85 9.10 4.22
CA GLU A 22 7.89 8.38 5.50
C GLU A 22 6.77 8.81 6.45
N GLU A 23 6.52 10.11 6.52
CA GLU A 23 5.48 10.65 7.40
C GLU A 23 4.10 10.14 6.99
N ASP A 24 3.90 10.01 5.68
CA ASP A 24 2.63 9.55 5.15
C ASP A 24 2.38 8.08 5.49
N ILE A 25 3.45 7.28 5.52
CA ILE A 25 3.34 5.87 5.88
C ILE A 25 2.83 5.72 7.30
N ALA A 26 3.38 6.48 8.24
CA ALA A 26 2.93 6.44 9.63
C ALA A 26 1.47 6.84 9.75
N GLU A 27 1.06 7.88 9.02
CA GLU A 27 -0.32 8.33 9.02
C GLU A 27 -1.26 7.27 8.46
N LEU A 28 -0.88 6.66 7.33
CA LEU A 28 -1.69 5.60 6.72
C LEU A 28 -1.82 4.40 7.64
N GLU A 29 -0.75 4.01 8.31
CA GLU A 29 -0.80 2.90 9.25
C GLU A 29 -1.76 3.19 10.40
N ALA A 30 -1.75 4.41 10.90
CA ALA A 30 -2.66 4.81 11.97
C ALA A 30 -4.11 4.79 11.50
N LEU A 31 -4.37 5.28 10.29
CA LEU A 31 -5.72 5.27 9.71
C LEU A 31 -6.24 3.86 9.53
N ILE A 32 -5.40 2.98 9.01
CA ILE A 32 -5.78 1.58 8.79
C ILE A 32 -6.07 0.90 10.13
N ARG A 33 -5.25 1.15 11.13
CA ARG A 33 -5.45 0.58 12.45
C ARG A 33 -6.75 1.04 13.12
N SER A 34 -7.20 2.25 12.78
CA SER A 34 -8.42 2.80 13.35
C SER A 34 -9.69 2.21 12.77
N GLU A 35 -9.59 1.46 11.68
CA GLU A 35 -10.77 0.85 11.08
C GLU A 35 -11.24 -0.34 11.90
N ALA A 36 -12.55 -0.57 11.87
CA ALA A 36 -13.14 -1.68 12.61
C ALA A 36 -12.61 -3.01 12.09
N LYS A 37 -12.43 -3.95 13.02
CA LYS A 37 -12.00 -5.30 12.65
C LYS A 37 -13.02 -5.95 11.73
N GLY A 38 -12.53 -6.67 10.75
CA GLY A 38 -13.39 -7.33 9.79
C GLY A 38 -13.79 -6.48 8.61
N ARG A 39 -13.50 -5.16 8.65
CA ARG A 39 -13.76 -4.30 7.50
C ARG A 39 -12.74 -4.58 6.41
N ARG A 40 -13.22 -4.70 5.18
CA ARG A 40 -12.32 -4.84 4.04
C ARG A 40 -11.73 -3.48 3.71
N ILE A 41 -10.41 -3.43 3.58
CA ILE A 41 -9.71 -2.19 3.28
C ILE A 41 -9.09 -2.31 1.90
N VAL A 42 -9.26 -1.26 1.10
CA VAL A 42 -8.71 -1.16 -0.24
C VAL A 42 -7.88 0.11 -0.33
N LEU A 43 -6.69 -0.01 -0.90
CA LEU A 43 -5.87 1.16 -1.22
C LEU A 43 -5.90 1.35 -2.72
N ASP A 44 -6.44 2.48 -3.17
CA ASP A 44 -6.49 2.82 -4.58
C ASP A 44 -5.26 3.63 -4.93
N LEU A 45 -4.41 3.06 -5.76
CA LEU A 45 -3.09 3.62 -6.08
C LEU A 45 -3.06 4.29 -7.45
N LYS A 46 -4.21 4.48 -8.05
CA LYS A 46 -4.33 5.01 -9.41
C LYS A 46 -3.58 6.32 -9.62
N ASN A 47 -3.62 7.20 -8.63
CA ASN A 47 -3.07 8.54 -8.75
C ASN A 47 -1.73 8.73 -8.03
N LEU A 48 -1.08 7.65 -7.64
CA LEU A 48 0.25 7.73 -7.07
C LEU A 48 1.25 8.09 -8.17
N THR A 49 2.09 9.07 -7.91
CA THR A 49 3.06 9.54 -8.89
C THR A 49 4.48 9.09 -8.58
N LEU A 50 4.80 8.92 -7.30
CA LEU A 50 6.15 8.56 -6.91
C LEU A 50 6.12 7.79 -5.60
N VAL A 51 6.86 6.68 -5.55
CA VAL A 51 7.01 5.88 -4.35
C VAL A 51 8.47 5.57 -4.14
N GLY A 52 8.89 5.57 -2.88
CA GLY A 52 10.23 5.15 -2.52
C GLY A 52 10.23 3.72 -2.00
N GLN A 53 11.40 3.25 -1.62
CA GLN A 53 11.56 1.89 -1.12
C GLN A 53 10.72 1.63 0.13
N ASP A 54 10.65 2.60 1.04
CA ASP A 54 9.86 2.47 2.25
C ASP A 54 8.38 2.32 1.93
N ALA A 55 7.89 3.05 0.94
CA ALA A 55 6.50 2.96 0.52
C ALA A 55 6.22 1.59 -0.11
N ILE A 56 7.14 1.06 -0.89
CA ILE A 56 6.99 -0.27 -1.48
C ILE A 56 6.91 -1.33 -0.39
N ALA A 57 7.78 -1.24 0.63
CA ALA A 57 7.75 -2.18 1.75
C ALA A 57 6.43 -2.08 2.51
N PHE A 58 5.92 -0.88 2.70
CA PHE A 58 4.64 -0.65 3.35
C PHE A 58 3.49 -1.29 2.55
N LEU A 59 3.45 -1.07 1.24
CA LEU A 59 2.40 -1.63 0.38
C LEU A 59 2.46 -3.15 0.37
N ASP A 60 3.65 -3.72 0.37
CA ASP A 60 3.82 -5.17 0.43
C ASP A 60 3.26 -5.73 1.75
N ARG A 61 3.56 -5.07 2.86
CA ARG A 61 3.01 -5.48 4.17
C ARG A 61 1.49 -5.37 4.20
N CYS A 62 0.93 -4.33 3.61
CA CYS A 62 -0.52 -4.17 3.52
C CYS A 62 -1.15 -5.33 2.78
N GLU A 63 -0.59 -5.69 1.66
CA GLU A 63 -1.12 -6.79 0.85
C GLU A 63 -1.01 -8.11 1.61
N ALA A 64 0.10 -8.32 2.32
CA ALA A 64 0.29 -9.51 3.13
C ALA A 64 -0.72 -9.61 4.27
N ASN A 65 -1.24 -8.47 4.72
CA ASN A 65 -2.23 -8.42 5.80
C ASN A 65 -3.68 -8.43 5.29
N GLY A 66 -3.87 -8.71 4.00
CA GLY A 66 -5.21 -8.84 3.44
C GLY A 66 -5.79 -7.55 2.88
N ILE A 67 -5.03 -6.47 2.85
CA ILE A 67 -5.47 -5.22 2.24
C ILE A 67 -5.32 -5.34 0.73
N THR A 68 -6.36 -4.96 -0.01
CA THR A 68 -6.35 -5.03 -1.46
C THR A 68 -5.71 -3.77 -2.03
N LEU A 69 -4.78 -3.94 -2.96
CA LEU A 69 -4.20 -2.84 -3.72
C LEU A 69 -4.92 -2.74 -5.05
N LYS A 70 -5.67 -1.65 -5.23
CA LYS A 70 -6.49 -1.44 -6.43
C LYS A 70 -5.80 -0.45 -7.35
N ASN A 71 -5.90 -0.71 -8.66
CA ASN A 71 -5.31 0.17 -9.68
C ASN A 71 -3.82 0.40 -9.46
N CYS A 72 -3.12 -0.64 -9.01
CA CYS A 72 -1.69 -0.54 -8.74
C CYS A 72 -0.93 -0.34 -10.05
N PRO A 73 -0.17 0.75 -10.17
CA PRO A 73 0.64 0.95 -11.37
C PRO A 73 1.61 -0.20 -11.59
N ALA A 74 1.86 -0.52 -12.86
CA ALA A 74 2.68 -1.68 -13.21
C ALA A 74 4.07 -1.62 -12.59
N TYR A 75 4.68 -0.43 -12.54
CA TYR A 75 6.03 -0.32 -11.98
C TYR A 75 6.07 -0.61 -10.48
N ILE A 76 5.00 -0.26 -9.77
CA ILE A 76 4.90 -0.56 -8.34
C ILE A 76 4.74 -2.06 -8.14
N ARG A 77 3.88 -2.69 -8.93
CA ARG A 77 3.66 -4.14 -8.86
C ARG A 77 4.93 -4.91 -9.15
N GLU A 78 5.68 -4.48 -10.16
CA GLU A 78 6.95 -5.11 -10.51
C GLU A 78 7.97 -4.93 -9.39
N TRP A 79 8.01 -3.76 -8.78
CA TRP A 79 8.93 -3.50 -7.68
C TRP A 79 8.63 -4.42 -6.50
N ILE A 80 7.34 -4.56 -6.13
CA ILE A 80 6.94 -5.44 -5.04
C ILE A 80 7.35 -6.88 -5.34
N LYS A 81 7.10 -7.34 -6.56
CA LYS A 81 7.51 -8.67 -6.99
C LYS A 81 9.01 -8.87 -6.90
N GLY A 82 9.76 -7.85 -7.29
CA GLY A 82 11.22 -7.89 -7.24
C GLY A 82 11.72 -8.10 -5.82
N GLN A 83 11.15 -7.39 -4.86
CA GLN A 83 11.53 -7.55 -3.46
C GLN A 83 11.23 -8.96 -2.96
N ARG A 84 10.06 -9.48 -3.29
CA ARG A 84 9.68 -10.84 -2.87
C ARG A 84 10.57 -11.89 -3.53
N GLY A 85 10.87 -11.69 -4.81
CA GLY A 85 11.73 -12.60 -5.54
C GLY A 85 13.13 -12.64 -4.97
N GLU A 86 13.68 -11.48 -4.63
CA GLU A 86 15.00 -11.41 -4.02
C GLU A 86 15.05 -12.11 -2.67
N SER A 87 14.03 -11.88 -1.84
CA SER A 87 13.93 -12.54 -0.55
C SER A 87 13.89 -14.05 -0.70
N GLN A 88 13.15 -14.54 -1.68
CA GLN A 88 13.07 -15.97 -1.94
C GLN A 88 14.41 -16.54 -2.41
N ARG A 89 15.11 -15.79 -3.25
CA ARG A 89 16.42 -16.25 -3.73
C ARG A 89 17.43 -16.32 -2.59
N LEU A 90 17.40 -15.34 -1.70
CA LEU A 90 18.32 -15.31 -0.57
C LEU A 90 18.04 -16.44 0.41
N SER A 91 16.82 -16.90 0.49
CA SER A 91 16.46 -17.99 1.39
C SER A 91 16.76 -19.37 0.83
N ARG A 92 17.10 -19.45 -0.43
CA ARG A 92 17.48 -20.73 -1.05
C ARG A 92 18.96 -20.98 -0.92
N PRO A 93 19.36 -22.18 -0.50
CA PRO A 93 20.77 -22.54 -0.47
C PRO A 93 21.37 -22.67 -1.86
#